data_0bb8508916569c46de097fe58d835734
#
_entry.id   0bb8508916569c46de097fe58d835734
#
_cell.length_a   1.000
_cell.length_b   1.000
_cell.length_c   1.000
_cell.angle_alpha   90.00
_cell.angle_beta   90.00
_cell.angle_gamma   90.00
#
_symmetry.space_group_name_H-M   'P 1'
#
loop_
_entity.id
_entity.type
_entity.pdbx_description
1 polymer ?
#
loop_
_entity_poly.entity_id
_entity_poly.type
_entity_poly.pdbx_seq_one_letter_code
_entity_poly.pdbx_strand_id
1 'polypeptide(L)'
;MPIRRSINKVREDVRRIRTPGSFARNSFHVLSGNALAMASQLILTPLIARIYGPEAYGLYALYMALSMNLAAMSDLGYATAYVLPRDEERFLHLVRFNIGLALVLGLLATGLSFMPGLVYSVFPDWQVLGGWLHWVGPASALYALSVFFTQWLTRAKEFKRSAFTGATIDLSMRLFNVG
;
A
#
# COMPACT_ATOMS: atom_id res chain seq x y z
N MET A 1 4.86 -5.02 46.56
CA MET A 1 5.14 -3.68 45.95
C MET A 1 5.41 -3.71 44.44
N PRO A 2 5.01 -4.71 43.63
CA PRO A 2 5.21 -4.72 42.20
C PRO A 2 4.23 -3.82 41.39
N ILE A 3 3.01 -3.61 41.91
CA ILE A 3 1.94 -2.86 41.20
C ILE A 3 2.31 -1.38 41.01
N ARG A 4 2.91 -0.75 42.01
CA ARG A 4 3.32 0.67 41.96
C ARG A 4 4.43 0.94 40.94
N ARG A 5 5.33 -0.02 40.69
CA ARG A 5 6.35 0.05 39.64
C ARG A 5 5.72 -0.05 38.24
N SER A 6 4.71 -0.90 38.08
CA SER A 6 3.99 -1.07 36.82
C SER A 6 3.23 0.19 36.44
N ILE A 7 2.54 0.82 37.37
CA ILE A 7 1.79 2.08 37.14
C ILE A 7 2.71 3.24 36.77
N ASN A 8 3.86 3.35 37.43
CA ASN A 8 4.82 4.41 37.11
C ASN A 8 5.44 4.22 35.73
N LYS A 9 5.70 2.96 35.31
CA LYS A 9 6.21 2.65 33.97
C LYS A 9 5.18 3.00 32.89
N VAL A 10 3.93 2.66 33.09
CA VAL A 10 2.83 3.04 32.17
C VAL A 10 2.69 4.57 32.10
N ARG A 11 2.79 5.28 33.20
CA ARG A 11 2.77 6.76 33.21
C ARG A 11 3.94 7.37 32.43
N GLU A 12 5.15 6.82 32.57
CA GLU A 12 6.31 7.27 31.80
C GLU A 12 6.16 7.01 30.31
N ASP A 13 5.65 5.84 29.93
CA ASP A 13 5.43 5.49 28.53
C ASP A 13 4.36 6.39 27.89
N VAL A 14 3.26 6.68 28.61
CA VAL A 14 2.24 7.65 28.17
C VAL A 14 2.82 9.06 28.04
N ARG A 15 3.73 9.47 28.94
CA ARG A 15 4.40 10.77 28.87
C ARG A 15 5.34 10.86 27.66
N ARG A 16 6.03 9.77 27.32
CA ARG A 16 6.88 9.66 26.10
C ARG A 16 6.08 9.78 24.81
N ILE A 17 4.87 9.21 24.76
CA ILE A 17 3.95 9.33 23.61
C ILE A 17 3.49 10.79 23.41
N ARG A 18 3.36 11.57 24.49
CA ARG A 18 2.97 12.98 24.45
C ARG A 18 4.11 13.93 24.04
N THR A 19 5.37 13.48 24.10
CA THR A 19 6.52 14.33 23.75
C THR A 19 6.63 14.45 22.22
N PRO A 20 6.60 15.69 21.66
CA PRO A 20 6.75 15.90 20.21
C PRO A 20 8.08 15.34 19.70
N GLY A 21 8.05 14.59 18.59
CA GLY A 21 9.25 14.02 17.96
C GLY A 21 9.79 12.75 18.63
N SER A 22 9.18 12.24 19.72
CA SER A 22 9.64 11.01 20.34
C SER A 22 9.34 9.80 19.43
N PHE A 23 10.25 8.80 19.45
CA PHE A 23 10.05 7.53 18.74
C PHE A 23 8.74 6.85 19.12
N ALA A 24 8.39 6.85 20.41
CA ALA A 24 7.15 6.26 20.92
C ALA A 24 5.90 6.91 20.29
N ARG A 25 5.88 8.23 20.15
CA ARG A 25 4.78 8.96 19.52
C ARG A 25 4.66 8.63 18.02
N ASN A 26 5.78 8.60 17.32
CA ASN A 26 5.80 8.28 15.89
C ASN A 26 5.34 6.84 15.63
N SER A 27 5.84 5.89 16.44
CA SER A 27 5.40 4.49 16.39
C SER A 27 3.91 4.35 16.72
N PHE A 28 3.40 5.09 17.69
CA PHE A 28 1.97 5.08 18.02
C PHE A 28 1.10 5.58 16.87
N HIS A 29 1.51 6.62 16.14
CA HIS A 29 0.78 7.10 14.97
C HIS A 29 0.76 6.08 13.84
N VAL A 30 1.87 5.41 13.56
CA VAL A 30 1.93 4.35 12.56
C VAL A 30 1.08 3.15 12.97
N LEU A 31 1.18 2.70 14.21
CA LEU A 31 0.39 1.58 14.74
C LEU A 31 -1.12 1.88 14.73
N SER A 32 -1.52 3.08 15.16
CA SER A 32 -2.93 3.46 15.15
C SER A 32 -3.51 3.57 13.74
N GLY A 33 -2.73 4.07 12.77
CA GLY A 33 -3.13 4.08 11.37
C GLY A 33 -3.33 2.67 10.81
N ASN A 34 -2.37 1.78 11.06
CA ASN A 34 -2.46 0.39 10.63
C ASN A 34 -3.61 -0.37 11.34
N ALA A 35 -3.81 -0.14 12.64
CA ALA A 35 -4.91 -0.75 13.38
C ALA A 35 -6.28 -0.30 12.83
N LEU A 36 -6.42 0.98 12.48
CA LEU A 36 -7.65 1.50 11.87
C LEU A 36 -7.89 0.87 10.49
N ALA A 37 -6.85 0.76 9.66
CA ALA A 37 -6.93 0.09 8.37
C ALA A 37 -7.33 -1.39 8.51
N MET A 38 -6.72 -2.12 9.44
CA MET A 38 -7.07 -3.52 9.73
C MET A 38 -8.51 -3.66 10.24
N ALA A 39 -8.95 -2.79 11.16
CA ALA A 39 -10.32 -2.81 11.68
C ALA A 39 -11.34 -2.54 10.56
N SER A 40 -11.07 -1.56 9.70
CA SER A 40 -11.93 -1.28 8.54
C SER A 40 -11.98 -2.48 7.59
N GLN A 41 -10.86 -3.15 7.37
CA GLN A 41 -10.79 -4.34 6.53
C GLN A 41 -11.64 -5.50 7.08
N LEU A 42 -11.55 -5.77 8.37
CA LEU A 42 -12.31 -6.83 9.02
C LEU A 42 -13.82 -6.59 8.95
N ILE A 43 -14.26 -5.34 9.01
CA ILE A 43 -15.68 -4.97 8.97
C ILE A 43 -16.20 -4.89 7.54
N LEU A 44 -15.47 -4.20 6.65
CA LEU A 44 -15.94 -3.92 5.30
C LEU A 44 -15.79 -5.11 4.35
N THR A 45 -14.79 -5.96 4.52
CA THR A 45 -14.59 -7.13 3.65
C THR A 45 -15.78 -8.07 3.61
N PRO A 46 -16.36 -8.52 4.77
CA PRO A 46 -17.56 -9.36 4.74
C PRO A 46 -18.79 -8.65 4.18
N LEU A 47 -18.90 -7.33 4.40
CA LEU A 47 -19.99 -6.52 3.86
C LEU A 47 -19.91 -6.45 2.32
N ILE A 48 -18.75 -6.14 1.78
CA ILE A 48 -18.50 -6.09 0.34
C ILE A 48 -18.75 -7.45 -0.30
N ALA A 49 -18.25 -8.54 0.30
CA ALA A 49 -18.46 -9.88 -0.20
C ALA A 49 -19.96 -10.29 -0.22
N ARG A 50 -20.77 -9.78 0.72
CA ARG A 50 -22.21 -9.99 0.71
C ARG A 50 -22.95 -9.20 -0.36
N ILE A 51 -22.53 -7.95 -0.61
CA ILE A 51 -23.17 -7.07 -1.59
C ILE A 51 -22.89 -7.55 -3.02
N TYR A 52 -21.65 -7.86 -3.33
CA TYR A 52 -21.24 -8.21 -4.70
C TYR A 52 -21.27 -9.71 -5.02
N GLY A 53 -21.39 -10.55 -4.01
CA GLY A 53 -21.31 -11.99 -4.14
C GLY A 53 -19.86 -12.51 -4.26
N PRO A 54 -19.67 -13.82 -4.05
CA PRO A 54 -18.33 -14.42 -3.99
C PRO A 54 -17.58 -14.38 -5.33
N GLU A 55 -18.28 -14.45 -6.46
CA GLU A 55 -17.65 -14.44 -7.79
C GLU A 55 -17.04 -13.07 -8.10
N ALA A 56 -17.81 -11.98 -7.94
CA ALA A 56 -17.33 -10.63 -8.19
C ALA A 56 -16.21 -10.26 -7.21
N TYR A 57 -16.34 -10.67 -5.94
CA TYR A 57 -15.29 -10.47 -4.95
C TYR A 57 -14.01 -11.26 -5.29
N GLY A 58 -14.13 -12.49 -5.79
CA GLY A 58 -13.01 -13.29 -6.27
C GLY A 58 -12.29 -12.65 -7.46
N LEU A 59 -13.05 -12.12 -8.42
CA LEU A 59 -12.51 -11.37 -9.55
C LEU A 59 -11.73 -10.12 -9.11
N TYR A 60 -12.32 -9.34 -8.20
CA TYR A 60 -11.65 -8.18 -7.60
C TYR A 60 -10.36 -8.56 -6.86
N ALA A 61 -10.40 -9.64 -6.08
CA ALA A 61 -9.23 -10.12 -5.33
C ALA A 61 -8.10 -10.55 -6.28
N LEU A 62 -8.42 -11.24 -7.37
CA LEU A 62 -7.45 -11.61 -8.41
C LEU A 62 -6.85 -10.38 -9.09
N TYR A 63 -7.70 -9.42 -9.49
CA TYR A 63 -7.27 -8.16 -10.09
C TYR A 63 -6.30 -7.39 -9.17
N MET A 64 -6.66 -7.25 -7.89
CA MET A 64 -5.82 -6.58 -6.90
C MET A 64 -4.51 -7.32 -6.65
N ALA A 65 -4.56 -8.65 -6.55
CA ALA A 65 -3.37 -9.48 -6.36
C ALA A 65 -2.38 -9.30 -7.51
N LEU A 66 -2.84 -9.33 -8.76
CA LEU A 66 -1.99 -9.10 -9.95
C LEU A 66 -1.40 -7.70 -9.95
N SER A 67 -2.23 -6.68 -9.71
CA SER A 67 -1.77 -5.28 -9.68
C SER A 67 -0.74 -5.02 -8.59
N MET A 68 -0.94 -5.56 -7.38
CA MET A 68 -0.01 -5.43 -6.26
C MET A 68 1.30 -6.20 -6.49
N ASN A 69 1.24 -7.42 -7.06
CA ASN A 69 2.45 -8.18 -7.35
C ASN A 69 3.29 -7.49 -8.44
N LEU A 70 2.66 -6.97 -9.48
CA LEU A 70 3.36 -6.23 -10.53
C LEU A 70 3.98 -4.94 -9.98
N ALA A 71 3.28 -4.23 -9.10
CA ALA A 71 3.82 -3.06 -8.40
C ALA A 71 5.01 -3.43 -7.50
N ALA A 72 4.95 -4.55 -6.78
CA ALA A 72 6.06 -5.03 -5.97
C ALA A 72 7.29 -5.41 -6.82
N MET A 73 7.07 -5.99 -8.00
CA MET A 73 8.15 -6.23 -8.97
C MET A 73 8.80 -4.94 -9.45
N SER A 74 8.02 -3.87 -9.64
CA SER A 74 8.57 -2.56 -10.05
C SER A 74 9.36 -1.87 -8.94
N ASP A 75 9.09 -2.17 -7.69
CA ASP A 75 9.82 -1.63 -6.56
C ASP A 75 11.21 -2.27 -6.38
N LEU A 76 11.36 -3.58 -6.64
CA LEU A 76 12.60 -4.35 -6.41
C LEU A 76 13.21 -4.13 -5.01
N GLY A 77 12.41 -3.66 -4.04
CA GLY A 77 12.85 -3.30 -2.69
C GLY A 77 13.55 -1.94 -2.57
N TYR A 78 13.71 -1.19 -3.67
CA TYR A 78 14.40 0.11 -3.64
C TYR A 78 13.64 1.20 -2.88
N ALA A 79 12.30 1.12 -2.77
CA ALA A 79 11.55 2.09 -1.98
C ALA A 79 11.92 2.04 -0.50
N THR A 80 12.24 0.87 0.05
CA THR A 80 12.74 0.74 1.42
C THR A 80 14.14 1.34 1.60
N ALA A 81 14.91 1.44 0.52
CA ALA A 81 16.24 2.03 0.52
C ALA A 81 16.23 3.57 0.48
N TYR A 82 15.07 4.23 0.33
CA TYR A 82 14.97 5.70 0.29
C TYR A 82 15.50 6.41 1.54
N VAL A 83 15.57 5.72 2.66
CA VAL A 83 16.13 6.26 3.91
C VAL A 83 17.66 6.23 3.97
N LEU A 84 18.34 5.49 3.06
CA LEU A 84 19.77 5.29 3.08
C LEU A 84 20.59 6.47 2.50
N PRO A 85 20.23 7.06 1.33
CA PRO A 85 21.00 8.14 0.76
C PRO A 85 20.99 9.38 1.66
N ARG A 86 22.20 9.88 1.98
CA ARG A 86 22.36 11.16 2.70
C ARG A 86 22.24 12.33 1.74
N ASP A 87 22.63 12.13 0.49
CA ASP A 87 22.65 13.15 -0.56
C ASP A 87 21.28 13.19 -1.25
N GLU A 88 20.74 14.39 -1.43
CA GLU A 88 19.45 14.63 -2.08
C GLU A 88 19.48 14.20 -3.56
N GLU A 89 20.60 14.40 -4.23
CA GLU A 89 20.78 14.03 -5.62
C GLU A 89 20.64 12.51 -5.83
N ARG A 90 21.33 11.71 -5.01
CA ARG A 90 21.22 10.23 -5.06
C ARG A 90 19.80 9.75 -4.73
N PHE A 91 19.15 10.41 -3.80
CA PHE A 91 17.76 10.12 -3.50
C PHE A 91 16.84 10.36 -4.70
N LEU A 92 16.96 11.52 -5.36
CA LEU A 92 16.17 11.84 -6.55
C LEU A 92 16.43 10.87 -7.72
N HIS A 93 17.67 10.41 -7.88
CA HIS A 93 18.00 9.36 -8.87
C HIS A 93 17.24 8.05 -8.58
N LEU A 94 17.22 7.59 -7.33
CA LEU A 94 16.46 6.40 -6.94
C LEU A 94 14.96 6.56 -7.18
N VAL A 95 14.40 7.71 -6.82
CA VAL A 95 12.97 8.00 -7.05
C VAL A 95 12.65 7.98 -8.54
N ARG A 96 13.44 8.67 -9.37
CA ARG A 96 13.25 8.69 -10.82
C ARG A 96 13.37 7.30 -11.43
N PHE A 97 14.32 6.51 -10.98
CA PHE A 97 14.49 5.12 -11.42
C PHE A 97 13.27 4.28 -11.11
N ASN A 98 12.77 4.31 -9.87
CA ASN A 98 11.60 3.53 -9.46
C ASN A 98 10.33 3.98 -10.18
N ILE A 99 10.11 5.28 -10.34
CA ILE A 99 8.97 5.80 -11.13
C ILE A 99 9.08 5.33 -12.58
N GLY A 100 10.26 5.44 -13.18
CA GLY A 100 10.51 4.99 -14.54
C GLY A 100 10.23 3.50 -14.71
N LEU A 101 10.72 2.68 -13.78
CA LEU A 101 10.50 1.22 -13.79
C LEU A 101 9.02 0.87 -13.62
N ALA A 102 8.30 1.53 -12.71
CA ALA A 102 6.87 1.33 -12.52
C ALA A 102 6.06 1.68 -13.77
N LEU A 103 6.39 2.80 -14.43
CA LEU A 103 5.74 3.20 -15.67
C LEU A 103 6.03 2.21 -16.82
N VAL A 104 7.30 1.79 -16.97
CA VAL A 104 7.69 0.83 -18.01
C VAL A 104 6.97 -0.51 -17.80
N LEU A 105 6.99 -1.07 -16.59
CA LEU A 105 6.32 -2.33 -16.31
C LEU A 105 4.80 -2.20 -16.44
N GLY A 106 4.20 -1.10 -15.98
CA GLY A 106 2.78 -0.82 -16.17
C GLY A 106 2.39 -0.72 -17.65
N LEU A 107 3.19 -0.03 -18.47
CA LEU A 107 2.98 0.06 -19.91
C LEU A 107 3.16 -1.29 -20.62
N LEU A 108 4.17 -2.06 -20.24
CA LEU A 108 4.38 -3.41 -20.77
C LEU A 108 3.19 -4.32 -20.43
N ALA A 109 2.72 -4.32 -19.19
CA ALA A 109 1.55 -5.11 -18.80
C ALA A 109 0.30 -4.68 -19.55
N THR A 110 0.09 -3.37 -19.72
CA THR A 110 -1.00 -2.84 -20.52
C THR A 110 -0.86 -3.27 -21.99
N GLY A 111 0.33 -3.15 -22.58
CA GLY A 111 0.61 -3.59 -23.95
C GLY A 111 0.34 -5.08 -24.15
N LEU A 112 0.81 -5.92 -23.23
CA LEU A 112 0.56 -7.37 -23.26
C LEU A 112 -0.93 -7.71 -23.15
N SER A 113 -1.71 -6.93 -22.43
CA SER A 113 -3.15 -7.16 -22.30
C SER A 113 -3.94 -7.02 -23.62
N PHE A 114 -3.38 -6.30 -24.61
CA PHE A 114 -3.94 -6.25 -25.96
C PHE A 114 -3.63 -7.48 -26.82
N MET A 115 -2.82 -8.41 -26.27
CA MET A 115 -2.51 -9.71 -26.90
C MET A 115 -3.09 -10.86 -26.05
N PRO A 116 -4.43 -10.95 -25.90
CA PRO A 116 -5.05 -11.88 -24.96
C PRO A 116 -4.71 -13.34 -25.27
N GLY A 117 -4.57 -13.71 -26.54
CA GLY A 117 -4.18 -15.05 -26.94
C GLY A 117 -2.83 -15.48 -26.37
N LEU A 118 -1.85 -14.57 -26.30
CA LEU A 118 -0.54 -14.83 -25.71
C LEU A 118 -0.62 -14.91 -24.18
N VAL A 119 -1.33 -13.98 -23.56
CA VAL A 119 -1.47 -13.96 -22.09
C VAL A 119 -2.19 -15.20 -21.59
N TYR A 120 -3.30 -15.58 -22.22
CA TYR A 120 -4.12 -16.72 -21.81
C TYR A 120 -3.49 -18.07 -22.17
N SER A 121 -2.57 -18.14 -23.13
CA SER A 121 -1.81 -19.36 -23.38
C SER A 121 -0.84 -19.69 -22.26
N VAL A 122 -0.33 -18.66 -21.57
CA VAL A 122 0.60 -18.82 -20.44
C VAL A 122 -0.16 -18.88 -19.11
N PHE A 123 -1.21 -18.07 -18.97
CA PHE A 123 -2.02 -17.94 -17.76
C PHE A 123 -3.51 -18.14 -18.06
N PRO A 124 -3.97 -19.38 -18.26
CA PRO A 124 -5.35 -19.66 -18.63
C PRO A 124 -6.39 -19.12 -17.63
N ASP A 125 -6.07 -19.14 -16.34
CA ASP A 125 -6.97 -18.69 -15.27
C ASP A 125 -7.26 -17.18 -15.32
N TRP A 126 -6.43 -16.41 -16.03
CA TRP A 126 -6.64 -14.95 -16.15
C TRP A 126 -7.73 -14.58 -17.15
N GLN A 127 -8.26 -15.55 -17.90
CA GLN A 127 -9.39 -15.32 -18.79
C GLN A 127 -10.61 -14.76 -18.06
N VAL A 128 -10.77 -15.11 -16.78
CA VAL A 128 -11.87 -14.61 -15.93
C VAL A 128 -11.84 -13.09 -15.77
N LEU A 129 -10.66 -12.45 -15.89
CA LEU A 129 -10.53 -11.00 -15.82
C LEU A 129 -11.14 -10.29 -17.04
N GLY A 130 -11.19 -10.92 -18.21
CA GLY A 130 -11.72 -10.30 -19.40
C GLY A 130 -11.15 -8.90 -19.67
N GLY A 131 -12.02 -7.91 -19.83
CA GLY A 131 -11.63 -6.52 -20.06
C GLY A 131 -10.89 -5.85 -18.90
N TRP A 132 -11.00 -6.36 -17.67
CA TRP A 132 -10.29 -5.82 -16.51
C TRP A 132 -8.76 -6.01 -16.60
N LEU A 133 -8.31 -6.96 -17.43
CA LEU A 133 -6.89 -7.20 -17.65
C LEU A 133 -6.16 -5.95 -18.16
N HIS A 134 -6.81 -5.11 -18.96
CA HIS A 134 -6.23 -3.86 -19.48
C HIS A 134 -5.92 -2.83 -18.37
N TRP A 135 -6.64 -2.91 -17.26
CA TRP A 135 -6.47 -1.99 -16.14
C TRP A 135 -5.42 -2.43 -15.12
N VAL A 136 -4.93 -3.68 -15.21
CA VAL A 136 -3.89 -4.19 -14.28
C VAL A 136 -2.61 -3.37 -14.37
N GLY A 137 -2.15 -3.03 -15.59
CA GLY A 137 -0.96 -2.21 -15.78
C GLY A 137 -1.08 -0.81 -15.18
N PRO A 138 -2.08 0.01 -15.55
CA PRO A 138 -2.30 1.31 -14.93
C PRO A 138 -2.47 1.25 -13.41
N ALA A 139 -3.24 0.28 -12.90
CA ALA A 139 -3.45 0.11 -11.47
C ALA A 139 -2.15 -0.23 -10.73
N SER A 140 -1.30 -1.10 -11.30
CA SER A 140 0.00 -1.42 -10.71
C SER A 140 0.92 -0.22 -10.65
N ALA A 141 0.97 0.61 -11.70
CA ALA A 141 1.75 1.83 -11.70
C ALA A 141 1.28 2.82 -10.63
N LEU A 142 -0.03 3.03 -10.51
CA LEU A 142 -0.61 3.90 -9.48
C LEU A 142 -0.34 3.37 -8.07
N TYR A 143 -0.45 2.05 -7.87
CA TYR A 143 -0.15 1.43 -6.59
C TYR A 143 1.34 1.59 -6.23
N ALA A 144 2.26 1.33 -7.17
CA ALA A 144 3.68 1.55 -6.97
C ALA A 144 3.99 3.01 -6.59
N LEU A 145 3.39 3.98 -7.28
CA LEU A 145 3.53 5.40 -6.95
C LEU A 145 3.05 5.69 -5.52
N SER A 146 1.94 5.11 -5.08
CA SER A 146 1.44 5.30 -3.71
C SER A 146 2.43 4.78 -2.66
N VAL A 147 3.07 3.63 -2.92
CA VAL A 147 4.13 3.07 -2.06
C VAL A 147 5.33 4.01 -2.02
N PHE A 148 5.79 4.51 -3.17
CA PHE A 148 6.93 5.44 -3.24
C PHE A 148 6.66 6.74 -2.48
N PHE A 149 5.48 7.33 -2.61
CA PHE A 149 5.09 8.52 -1.84
C PHE A 149 5.03 8.26 -0.33
N THR A 150 4.54 7.09 0.07
CA THR A 150 4.51 6.69 1.48
C THR A 150 5.92 6.59 2.06
N GLN A 151 6.85 5.98 1.31
CA GLN A 151 8.27 5.88 1.72
C GLN A 151 8.97 7.25 1.72
N TRP A 152 8.63 8.13 0.77
CA TRP A 152 9.12 9.50 0.78
C TRP A 152 8.69 10.26 2.03
N LEU A 153 7.40 10.18 2.40
CA LEU A 153 6.89 10.79 3.64
C LEU A 153 7.59 10.24 4.90
N THR A 154 7.92 8.95 4.88
CA THR A 154 8.68 8.29 5.95
C THR A 154 10.09 8.88 6.06
N ARG A 155 10.78 9.07 4.92
CA ARG A 155 12.09 9.75 4.86
C ARG A 155 12.02 11.18 5.38
N ALA A 156 10.97 11.93 5.02
CA ALA A 156 10.74 13.29 5.49
C ALA A 156 10.33 13.36 6.98
N LYS A 157 10.23 12.22 7.67
CA LYS A 157 9.77 12.09 9.07
C LYS A 157 8.34 12.62 9.31
N GLU A 158 7.54 12.70 8.24
CA GLU A 158 6.15 13.13 8.26
C GLU A 158 5.20 11.94 8.58
N PHE A 159 5.52 11.20 9.67
CA PHE A 159 4.83 9.96 10.04
C PHE A 159 3.32 10.13 10.22
N LYS A 160 2.90 11.30 10.73
CA LYS A 160 1.48 11.60 10.89
C LYS A 160 0.76 11.71 9.54
N ARG A 161 1.38 12.39 8.57
CA ARG A 161 0.84 12.50 7.21
C ARG A 161 0.83 11.17 6.51
N SER A 162 1.91 10.40 6.61
CA SER A 162 2.00 9.05 6.04
C SER A 162 0.88 8.14 6.55
N ALA A 163 0.67 8.07 7.86
CA ALA A 163 -0.37 7.26 8.48
C ALA A 163 -1.77 7.71 8.07
N PHE A 164 -2.02 9.03 8.03
CA PHE A 164 -3.32 9.58 7.64
C PHE A 164 -3.61 9.35 6.16
N THR A 165 -2.62 9.59 5.29
CA THR A 165 -2.78 9.37 3.83
C THR A 165 -3.05 7.91 3.52
N GLY A 166 -2.30 6.97 4.12
CA GLY A 166 -2.53 5.54 3.94
C GLY A 166 -3.94 5.12 4.38
N ALA A 167 -4.36 5.53 5.57
CA ALA A 167 -5.70 5.21 6.08
C ALA A 167 -6.82 5.83 5.22
N THR A 168 -6.63 7.07 4.72
CA THR A 168 -7.61 7.75 3.88
C THR A 168 -7.75 7.08 2.53
N ILE A 169 -6.63 6.71 1.89
CA ILE A 169 -6.65 6.00 0.60
C ILE A 169 -7.36 4.64 0.75
N ASP A 170 -7.01 3.86 1.77
CA ASP A 170 -7.62 2.54 2.00
C ASP A 170 -9.12 2.66 2.27
N LEU A 171 -9.52 3.62 3.12
CA LEU A 171 -10.93 3.87 3.42
C LEU A 171 -11.71 4.37 2.19
N SER A 172 -11.13 5.29 1.42
CA SER A 172 -11.75 5.80 0.19
C SER A 172 -11.98 4.69 -0.83
N MET A 173 -10.95 3.87 -1.09
CA MET A 173 -11.08 2.73 -2.02
C MET A 173 -12.19 1.77 -1.58
N ARG A 174 -12.34 1.53 -0.28
CA ARG A 174 -13.38 0.64 0.26
C ARG A 174 -14.77 1.25 0.16
N LEU A 175 -14.91 2.55 0.45
CA LEU A 175 -16.19 3.26 0.33
C LEU A 175 -16.67 3.33 -1.12
N PHE A 176 -15.75 3.57 -2.06
CA PHE A 176 -16.08 3.51 -3.50
C PHE A 176 -16.54 2.11 -3.95
N ASN A 177 -16.08 1.06 -3.30
CA ASN A 177 -16.52 -0.30 -3.60
C ASN A 177 -17.88 -0.66 -2.95
N VAL A 178 -18.40 0.14 -2.04
CA VAL A 178 -19.70 -0.08 -1.37
C VAL A 178 -20.83 0.73 -2.02
N GLY A 179 -20.53 1.81 -2.75
CA GLY A 179 -21.48 2.66 -3.46
C GLY A 179 -21.64 2.29 -4.91
#